data_7d7e4bcde258f0e8cbcface319859cf7
#
_entry.id   7d7e4bcde258f0e8cbcface319859cf7
#
_cell.length_a   1.000
_cell.length_b   1.000
_cell.length_c   1.000
_cell.angle_alpha   90.00
_cell.angle_beta   90.00
_cell.angle_gamma   90.00
#
_symmetry.space_group_name_H-M   'P 1'
#
loop_
_entity.id
_entity.type
_entity.pdbx_description
1 polymer ?
#
loop_
_entity_poly.entity_id
_entity_poly.type
_entity_poly.pdbx_seq_one_letter_code
_entity_poly.pdbx_strand_id
1 'polypeptide(L)'
;MSTYKDAGVDIDAGDRAVELMKASIAKASRPEVMGGIGGFAGLFDASKLKEMKQPLLATSTDGVGTKTEIARALGKYDTIGEDLVAMVVDDLVVCGAEPLFMTDYIAVGKVVPEHIADIVAGIARGCAKANTALIGGETAEHPGLLGDDEFDVAGAATGVVDAERQLGAHRVKSGDVIIAMPSSGFHANGYSLVRHIIKTAGLSLYANVSEYGKTSGEVFLTPTEIYTLDCLALIKSMPEHLHAFSHITGGGIAENTARVIPEHLTATYDRSTWSLPVEMEFMAKMGGVPQADMERTWNCGIGMSAFVDPSVADLTLRSLAARGMKAWVAGVVSEREGSNPRSTLEGAYKAR
;
A
#
# COMPACT_ATOMS: atom_id res chain seq x y z
N MET A 1 38.73 -1.19 -27.63
CA MET A 1 38.47 -2.07 -26.47
C MET A 1 37.09 -1.71 -26.01
N SER A 2 36.19 -2.69 -25.87
CA SER A 2 34.85 -2.44 -25.34
C SER A 2 34.90 -2.43 -23.82
N THR A 3 34.32 -1.44 -23.20
CA THR A 3 34.20 -1.31 -21.73
C THR A 3 32.76 -1.68 -21.27
N TYR A 4 32.56 -1.88 -19.99
CA TYR A 4 31.22 -2.14 -19.44
C TYR A 4 30.30 -0.91 -19.59
N LYS A 5 30.87 0.28 -19.55
CA LYS A 5 30.19 1.55 -19.85
C LYS A 5 29.73 1.64 -21.31
N ASP A 6 30.54 1.13 -22.26
CA ASP A 6 30.15 1.05 -23.69
C ASP A 6 29.01 0.05 -23.91
N ALA A 7 28.84 -0.90 -22.98
CA ALA A 7 27.71 -1.85 -22.96
C ALA A 7 26.45 -1.30 -22.25
N GLY A 8 26.50 -0.05 -21.76
CA GLY A 8 25.36 0.63 -21.17
C GLY A 8 25.30 0.57 -19.64
N VAL A 9 26.32 0.07 -18.94
CA VAL A 9 26.33 -0.01 -17.46
C VAL A 9 27.38 0.93 -16.88
N ASP A 10 26.95 1.89 -16.05
CA ASP A 10 27.83 2.89 -15.40
C ASP A 10 28.00 2.62 -13.90
N ILE A 11 29.08 1.93 -13.53
CA ILE A 11 29.43 1.58 -12.15
C ILE A 11 29.58 2.83 -11.27
N ASP A 12 30.22 3.89 -11.77
CA ASP A 12 30.45 5.12 -11.01
C ASP A 12 29.12 5.81 -10.66
N ALA A 13 28.13 5.75 -11.56
CA ALA A 13 26.79 6.26 -11.29
C ALA A 13 26.07 5.42 -10.21
N GLY A 14 26.25 4.10 -10.21
CA GLY A 14 25.76 3.22 -9.17
C GLY A 14 26.33 3.56 -7.79
N ASP A 15 27.66 3.69 -7.69
CA ASP A 15 28.36 4.06 -6.44
C ASP A 15 27.88 5.43 -5.91
N ARG A 16 27.68 6.39 -6.79
CA ARG A 16 27.14 7.71 -6.44
C ARG A 16 25.72 7.62 -5.92
N ALA A 17 24.85 6.81 -6.53
CA ALA A 17 23.49 6.58 -6.05
C ALA A 17 23.50 6.04 -4.61
N VAL A 18 24.33 5.03 -4.33
CA VAL A 18 24.49 4.45 -2.98
C VAL A 18 24.92 5.51 -1.97
N GLU A 19 25.87 6.40 -2.32
CA GLU A 19 26.31 7.46 -1.43
C GLU A 19 25.18 8.44 -1.08
N LEU A 20 24.38 8.84 -2.07
CA LEU A 20 23.25 9.75 -1.89
C LEU A 20 22.12 9.15 -1.02
N MET A 21 21.95 7.83 -1.04
CA MET A 21 20.89 7.14 -0.29
C MET A 21 21.18 6.97 1.21
N LYS A 22 22.45 6.92 1.62
CA LYS A 22 22.87 6.56 3.00
C LYS A 22 22.14 7.32 4.10
N ALA A 23 22.01 8.64 3.96
CA ALA A 23 21.35 9.48 4.97
C ALA A 23 19.85 9.21 5.10
N SER A 24 19.18 8.80 4.00
CA SER A 24 17.77 8.46 3.99
C SER A 24 17.54 7.09 4.62
N ILE A 25 18.33 6.10 4.25
CA ILE A 25 18.23 4.72 4.76
C ILE A 25 18.49 4.70 6.29
N ALA A 26 19.42 5.51 6.79
CA ALA A 26 19.69 5.61 8.23
C ALA A 26 18.45 6.02 9.06
N LYS A 27 17.48 6.73 8.45
CA LYS A 27 16.21 7.12 9.10
C LYS A 27 15.21 5.97 9.17
N ALA A 28 15.37 4.95 8.34
CA ALA A 28 14.53 3.75 8.27
C ALA A 28 15.19 2.57 8.97
N SER A 29 15.95 2.81 10.02
CA SER A 29 16.61 1.76 10.80
C SER A 29 15.86 1.45 12.08
N ARG A 30 16.03 0.23 12.59
CA ARG A 30 15.53 -0.23 13.89
C ARG A 30 16.71 -0.70 14.74
N PRO A 31 16.57 -0.74 16.09
CA PRO A 31 17.63 -1.22 16.98
C PRO A 31 18.08 -2.67 16.72
N GLU A 32 17.19 -3.47 16.12
CA GLU A 32 17.45 -4.86 15.76
C GLU A 32 18.31 -5.03 14.50
N VAL A 33 18.53 -3.97 13.73
CA VAL A 33 19.39 -4.04 12.53
C VAL A 33 20.84 -4.21 12.94
N MET A 34 21.49 -5.25 12.44
CA MET A 34 22.88 -5.59 12.73
C MET A 34 23.77 -5.21 11.56
N GLY A 35 24.81 -4.43 11.84
CA GLY A 35 25.76 -3.98 10.81
C GLY A 35 25.31 -2.73 10.06
N GLY A 36 25.92 -2.47 8.91
CA GLY A 36 25.66 -1.30 8.05
C GLY A 36 25.28 -1.70 6.63
N ILE A 37 24.98 -0.68 5.81
CA ILE A 37 24.68 -0.84 4.37
C ILE A 37 25.96 -1.23 3.64
N GLY A 38 25.85 -2.08 2.60
CA GLY A 38 26.95 -2.46 1.71
C GLY A 38 27.49 -3.88 1.95
N GLY A 39 26.87 -4.66 2.86
CA GLY A 39 27.12 -6.10 2.96
C GLY A 39 26.30 -6.88 1.92
N PHE A 40 26.66 -8.17 1.70
CA PHE A 40 25.89 -9.07 0.81
C PHE A 40 24.47 -9.35 1.31
N ALA A 41 24.24 -9.23 2.61
CA ALA A 41 22.93 -9.44 3.22
C ALA A 41 22.71 -8.48 4.39
N GLY A 42 21.49 -8.00 4.55
CA GLY A 42 21.04 -7.32 5.76
C GLY A 42 20.82 -8.35 6.89
N LEU A 43 21.24 -8.00 8.09
CA LEU A 43 21.05 -8.85 9.28
C LEU A 43 20.10 -8.17 10.26
N PHE A 44 19.19 -8.94 10.82
CA PHE A 44 18.21 -8.48 11.81
C PHE A 44 18.26 -9.40 13.05
N ASP A 45 18.42 -8.80 14.23
CA ASP A 45 18.41 -9.57 15.49
C ASP A 45 17.00 -10.06 15.80
N ALA A 46 16.78 -11.35 15.61
CA ALA A 46 15.52 -12.03 15.85
C ALA A 46 15.37 -12.53 17.32
N SER A 47 16.19 -12.07 18.25
CA SER A 47 16.19 -12.57 19.64
C SER A 47 14.83 -12.39 20.33
N LYS A 48 14.09 -11.33 20.03
CA LYS A 48 12.74 -11.07 20.58
C LYS A 48 11.71 -12.15 20.20
N LEU A 49 11.91 -12.88 19.10
CA LEU A 49 11.00 -13.94 18.70
C LEU A 49 11.00 -15.11 19.68
N LYS A 50 12.05 -15.24 20.51
CA LYS A 50 12.12 -16.26 21.58
C LYS A 50 11.08 -16.03 22.68
N GLU A 51 10.53 -14.83 22.81
CA GLU A 51 9.49 -14.47 23.77
C GLU A 51 8.08 -14.89 23.29
N MET A 52 7.94 -15.22 22.01
CA MET A 52 6.71 -15.69 21.39
C MET A 52 6.54 -17.19 21.65
N LYS A 53 5.29 -17.62 21.81
CA LYS A 53 4.95 -19.03 22.02
C LYS A 53 5.14 -19.84 20.74
N GLN A 54 4.68 -19.32 19.61
CA GLN A 54 4.83 -19.91 18.29
C GLN A 54 4.95 -18.81 17.22
N PRO A 55 6.16 -18.25 17.01
CA PRO A 55 6.35 -17.19 16.03
C PRO A 55 6.14 -17.71 14.60
N LEU A 56 5.25 -17.08 13.87
CA LEU A 56 5.04 -17.29 12.42
C LEU A 56 5.66 -16.12 11.68
N LEU A 57 6.56 -16.39 10.76
CA LEU A 57 7.06 -15.39 9.83
C LEU A 57 6.07 -15.24 8.67
N ALA A 58 5.67 -14.00 8.41
CA ALA A 58 4.88 -13.62 7.25
C ALA A 58 5.77 -12.87 6.27
N THR A 59 5.57 -13.08 4.97
CA THR A 59 6.27 -12.31 3.94
C THR A 59 5.28 -11.81 2.89
N SER A 60 5.51 -10.60 2.40
CA SER A 60 4.78 -10.00 1.30
C SER A 60 5.78 -9.46 0.27
N THR A 61 5.40 -9.53 -1.00
CA THR A 61 6.18 -8.97 -2.12
C THR A 61 5.20 -8.28 -3.06
N ASP A 62 5.46 -7.01 -3.38
CA ASP A 62 4.65 -6.24 -4.31
C ASP A 62 5.52 -5.20 -5.04
N GLY A 63 4.92 -4.52 -6.01
CA GLY A 63 5.48 -3.41 -6.75
C GLY A 63 4.57 -2.20 -6.75
N VAL A 64 5.05 -1.08 -7.32
CA VAL A 64 4.23 0.13 -7.47
C VAL A 64 3.32 0.03 -8.70
N GLY A 65 3.69 -0.73 -9.69
CA GLY A 65 2.97 -0.85 -10.94
C GLY A 65 3.02 0.43 -11.79
N THR A 66 2.00 0.63 -12.62
CA THR A 66 2.04 1.66 -13.68
C THR A 66 1.87 3.10 -13.20
N LYS A 67 1.77 3.36 -11.90
CA LYS A 67 1.91 4.69 -11.30
C LYS A 67 3.31 5.28 -11.55
N THR A 68 4.33 4.43 -11.69
CA THR A 68 5.69 4.83 -12.06
C THR A 68 5.75 5.67 -13.32
N GLU A 69 4.86 5.42 -14.28
CA GLU A 69 4.78 6.21 -15.51
C GLU A 69 4.31 7.66 -15.29
N ILE A 70 3.49 7.91 -14.28
CA ILE A 70 3.10 9.28 -13.90
C ILE A 70 4.29 10.00 -13.27
N ALA A 71 5.04 9.29 -12.42
CA ALA A 71 6.28 9.82 -11.82
C ALA A 71 7.32 10.18 -12.90
N ARG A 72 7.53 9.28 -13.86
CA ARG A 72 8.41 9.48 -15.01
C ARG A 72 8.00 10.70 -15.84
N ALA A 73 6.72 10.79 -16.20
CA ALA A 73 6.20 11.88 -17.02
C ALA A 73 6.31 13.27 -16.34
N LEU A 74 6.36 13.30 -15.02
CA LEU A 74 6.51 14.52 -14.21
C LEU A 74 7.95 14.79 -13.77
N GLY A 75 8.86 13.82 -13.96
CA GLY A 75 10.22 13.89 -13.41
C GLY A 75 10.24 13.95 -11.88
N LYS A 76 9.26 13.31 -11.21
CA LYS A 76 9.06 13.36 -9.76
C LYS A 76 9.02 11.95 -9.18
N TYR A 77 10.09 11.54 -8.52
CA TYR A 77 10.31 10.16 -8.09
C TYR A 77 10.17 9.95 -6.57
N ASP A 78 10.15 11.03 -5.80
CA ASP A 78 10.24 11.00 -4.34
C ASP A 78 9.02 10.38 -3.62
N THR A 79 7.85 10.25 -4.29
CA THR A 79 6.64 9.70 -3.68
C THR A 79 6.47 8.20 -3.89
N ILE A 80 7.04 7.66 -4.96
CA ILE A 80 6.87 6.26 -5.41
C ILE A 80 7.34 5.24 -4.36
N GLY A 81 8.41 5.57 -3.63
CA GLY A 81 8.91 4.69 -2.59
C GLY A 81 7.92 4.49 -1.42
N GLU A 82 7.13 5.51 -1.07
CA GLU A 82 6.08 5.37 -0.05
C GLU A 82 4.96 4.45 -0.53
N ASP A 83 4.59 4.53 -1.81
CA ASP A 83 3.64 3.60 -2.43
C ASP A 83 4.11 2.15 -2.31
N LEU A 84 5.38 1.89 -2.63
CA LEU A 84 5.95 0.55 -2.52
C LEU A 84 5.83 0.00 -1.10
N VAL A 85 6.25 0.79 -0.11
CA VAL A 85 6.22 0.36 1.29
C VAL A 85 4.79 0.04 1.73
N ALA A 86 3.82 0.92 1.43
CA ALA A 86 2.42 0.69 1.77
C ALA A 86 1.90 -0.63 1.20
N MET A 87 2.14 -0.90 -0.09
CA MET A 87 1.68 -2.14 -0.73
C MET A 87 2.25 -3.39 -0.05
N VAL A 88 3.51 -3.34 0.38
CA VAL A 88 4.20 -4.50 0.94
C VAL A 88 3.90 -4.70 2.43
N VAL A 89 3.98 -3.64 3.26
CA VAL A 89 3.88 -3.80 4.72
C VAL A 89 2.44 -3.89 5.22
N ASP A 90 1.49 -3.23 4.54
CA ASP A 90 0.09 -3.30 4.96
C ASP A 90 -0.53 -4.67 4.67
N ASP A 91 -0.01 -5.42 3.69
CA ASP A 91 -0.37 -6.82 3.48
C ASP A 91 0.12 -7.74 4.62
N LEU A 92 1.21 -7.39 5.30
CA LEU A 92 1.66 -8.13 6.49
C LEU A 92 0.73 -7.89 7.68
N VAL A 93 0.34 -6.65 7.92
CA VAL A 93 -0.50 -6.32 9.07
C VAL A 93 -1.92 -6.87 8.94
N VAL A 94 -2.40 -7.15 7.73
CA VAL A 94 -3.69 -7.83 7.50
C VAL A 94 -3.81 -9.15 8.23
N CYS A 95 -2.75 -9.94 8.31
CA CYS A 95 -2.73 -11.19 9.07
C CYS A 95 -2.32 -11.02 10.55
N GLY A 96 -2.14 -9.79 11.02
CA GLY A 96 -1.73 -9.47 12.39
C GLY A 96 -0.21 -9.43 12.60
N ALA A 97 0.59 -9.55 11.53
CA ALA A 97 2.04 -9.55 11.63
C ALA A 97 2.59 -8.13 11.80
N GLU A 98 3.52 -7.97 12.74
CA GLU A 98 4.36 -6.78 12.85
C GLU A 98 5.44 -6.85 11.76
N PRO A 99 5.52 -5.88 10.82
CA PRO A 99 6.63 -5.82 9.88
C PRO A 99 7.95 -5.57 10.60
N LEU A 100 8.97 -6.37 10.28
CA LEU A 100 10.29 -6.28 10.89
C LEU A 100 11.27 -5.53 10.00
N PHE A 101 11.39 -6.00 8.77
CA PHE A 101 12.33 -5.45 7.79
C PHE A 101 11.83 -5.62 6.37
N MET A 102 12.42 -4.83 5.48
CA MET A 102 12.10 -4.79 4.06
C MET A 102 13.39 -4.68 3.24
N THR A 103 13.34 -5.17 2.02
CA THR A 103 14.30 -4.95 0.94
C THR A 103 13.57 -4.48 -0.31
N ASP A 104 14.25 -3.70 -1.16
CA ASP A 104 13.73 -3.27 -2.45
C ASP A 104 14.57 -3.81 -3.62
N TYR A 105 13.99 -3.72 -4.81
CA TYR A 105 14.66 -3.95 -6.10
C TYR A 105 14.20 -2.87 -7.09
N ILE A 106 15.16 -2.09 -7.58
CA ILE A 106 14.92 -1.01 -8.54
C ILE A 106 15.58 -1.39 -9.86
N ALA A 107 14.77 -1.71 -10.88
CA ALA A 107 15.19 -1.95 -12.23
C ALA A 107 15.09 -0.66 -13.04
N VAL A 108 16.17 -0.27 -13.74
CA VAL A 108 16.20 0.95 -14.55
C VAL A 108 16.82 0.68 -15.91
N GLY A 109 16.39 1.42 -16.94
CA GLY A 109 17.07 1.36 -18.25
C GLY A 109 18.45 2.00 -18.18
N LYS A 110 18.57 3.10 -17.40
CA LYS A 110 19.82 3.79 -17.15
C LYS A 110 19.84 4.38 -15.74
N VAL A 111 20.95 4.21 -15.02
CA VAL A 111 21.10 4.80 -13.68
C VAL A 111 21.25 6.31 -13.76
N VAL A 112 20.31 7.03 -13.16
CA VAL A 112 20.41 8.46 -12.82
C VAL A 112 20.46 8.55 -11.29
N PRO A 113 21.63 8.81 -10.68
CA PRO A 113 21.83 8.69 -9.24
C PRO A 113 20.81 9.47 -8.40
N GLU A 114 20.44 10.64 -8.85
CA GLU A 114 19.46 11.51 -8.17
C GLU A 114 18.06 10.90 -8.16
N HIS A 115 17.61 10.28 -9.28
CA HIS A 115 16.30 9.60 -9.35
C HIS A 115 16.24 8.39 -8.40
N ILE A 116 17.31 7.58 -8.39
CA ILE A 116 17.41 6.44 -7.47
C ILE A 116 17.37 6.92 -6.01
N ALA A 117 18.15 7.97 -5.70
CA ALA A 117 18.15 8.55 -4.36
C ALA A 117 16.77 9.06 -3.92
N ASP A 118 16.01 9.67 -4.82
CA ASP A 118 14.64 10.13 -4.54
C ASP A 118 13.68 8.96 -4.28
N ILE A 119 13.75 7.90 -5.10
CA ILE A 119 12.93 6.68 -4.91
C ILE A 119 13.25 6.07 -3.54
N VAL A 120 14.52 5.84 -3.23
CA VAL A 120 14.95 5.23 -1.95
C VAL A 120 14.65 6.14 -0.76
N ALA A 121 14.72 7.47 -0.93
CA ALA A 121 14.28 8.39 0.11
C ALA A 121 12.78 8.25 0.41
N GLY A 122 11.96 8.01 -0.62
CA GLY A 122 10.54 7.66 -0.46
C GLY A 122 10.34 6.34 0.27
N ILE A 123 11.09 5.29 -0.10
CA ILE A 123 11.05 3.98 0.58
C ILE A 123 11.44 4.14 2.05
N ALA A 124 12.52 4.86 2.35
CA ALA A 124 12.97 5.09 3.71
C ALA A 124 11.92 5.85 4.55
N ARG A 125 11.25 6.86 3.97
CA ARG A 125 10.14 7.56 4.65
C ARG A 125 8.97 6.63 4.95
N GLY A 126 8.58 5.81 3.98
CA GLY A 126 7.52 4.81 4.15
C GLY A 126 7.88 3.80 5.24
N CYS A 127 9.09 3.24 5.21
CA CYS A 127 9.61 2.33 6.23
C CYS A 127 9.60 2.96 7.63
N ALA A 128 10.01 4.22 7.76
CA ALA A 128 9.95 4.94 9.03
C ALA A 128 8.51 5.12 9.52
N LYS A 129 7.55 5.45 8.64
CA LYS A 129 6.12 5.52 8.97
C LYS A 129 5.55 4.18 9.44
N ALA A 130 6.00 3.08 8.84
CA ALA A 130 5.58 1.73 9.20
C ALA A 130 6.37 1.11 10.38
N ASN A 131 7.39 1.81 10.89
CA ASN A 131 8.35 1.27 11.86
C ASN A 131 8.99 -0.05 11.37
N THR A 132 9.32 -0.11 10.10
CA THR A 132 9.94 -1.26 9.42
C THR A 132 11.38 -0.88 9.04
N ALA A 133 12.34 -1.78 9.20
CA ALA A 133 13.72 -1.48 8.84
C ALA A 133 13.95 -1.70 7.32
N LEU A 134 14.52 -0.73 6.63
CA LEU A 134 15.08 -0.96 5.30
C LEU A 134 16.51 -1.50 5.47
N ILE A 135 16.69 -2.82 5.26
CA ILE A 135 17.95 -3.50 5.60
C ILE A 135 18.82 -3.86 4.39
N GLY A 136 18.32 -3.63 3.19
CA GLY A 136 19.03 -3.90 1.94
C GLY A 136 18.18 -3.53 0.75
N GLY A 137 18.79 -3.62 -0.42
CA GLY A 137 18.14 -3.38 -1.69
C GLY A 137 19.11 -3.60 -2.84
N GLU A 138 18.60 -3.54 -4.06
CA GLU A 138 19.39 -3.69 -5.29
C GLU A 138 18.92 -2.66 -6.31
N THR A 139 19.87 -2.09 -7.05
CA THR A 139 19.59 -1.27 -8.23
C THR A 139 20.30 -1.89 -9.42
N ALA A 140 19.55 -2.27 -10.45
CA ALA A 140 20.10 -2.92 -11.62
C ALA A 140 19.79 -2.13 -12.90
N GLU A 141 20.84 -1.88 -13.70
CA GLU A 141 20.72 -1.34 -15.05
C GLU A 141 20.39 -2.46 -16.05
N HIS A 142 19.36 -2.23 -16.86
CA HIS A 142 18.86 -3.18 -17.86
C HIS A 142 18.88 -2.57 -19.28
N PRO A 143 20.07 -2.22 -19.83
CA PRO A 143 20.16 -1.65 -21.16
C PRO A 143 19.62 -2.64 -22.21
N GLY A 144 18.73 -2.13 -23.08
CA GLY A 144 18.09 -2.94 -24.11
C GLY A 144 16.89 -3.76 -23.64
N LEU A 145 16.62 -3.85 -22.35
CA LEU A 145 15.38 -4.43 -21.79
C LEU A 145 14.39 -3.32 -21.42
N LEU A 146 14.86 -2.26 -20.81
CA LEU A 146 14.11 -1.05 -20.49
C LEU A 146 14.64 0.13 -21.32
N GLY A 147 13.77 1.09 -21.66
CA GLY A 147 14.19 2.37 -22.21
C GLY A 147 14.98 3.19 -21.19
N ASP A 148 15.81 4.12 -21.62
CA ASP A 148 16.76 4.87 -20.77
C ASP A 148 16.11 5.55 -19.56
N ASP A 149 14.88 6.01 -19.68
CA ASP A 149 14.10 6.69 -18.63
C ASP A 149 13.03 5.78 -17.98
N GLU A 150 12.94 4.53 -18.40
CA GLU A 150 12.02 3.56 -17.83
C GLU A 150 12.58 2.90 -16.57
N PHE A 151 11.70 2.63 -15.63
CA PHE A 151 12.06 1.96 -14.39
C PHE A 151 10.87 1.17 -13.81
N ASP A 152 11.21 0.18 -13.00
CA ASP A 152 10.24 -0.54 -12.16
C ASP A 152 10.79 -0.67 -10.74
N VAL A 153 9.89 -0.72 -9.77
CA VAL A 153 10.24 -0.80 -8.35
C VAL A 153 9.41 -1.88 -7.68
N ALA A 154 10.09 -2.82 -7.07
CA ALA A 154 9.49 -3.89 -6.29
C ALA A 154 10.14 -3.98 -4.91
N GLY A 155 9.48 -4.63 -3.96
CA GLY A 155 10.02 -4.85 -2.63
C GLY A 155 9.44 -6.09 -1.99
N ALA A 156 10.13 -6.56 -0.95
CA ALA A 156 9.67 -7.64 -0.12
C ALA A 156 9.90 -7.30 1.35
N ALA A 157 8.91 -7.56 2.19
CA ALA A 157 9.05 -7.39 3.64
C ALA A 157 8.75 -8.69 4.37
N THR A 158 9.36 -8.82 5.54
CA THR A 158 9.11 -9.91 6.47
C THR A 158 8.59 -9.34 7.78
N GLY A 159 7.52 -9.92 8.28
CA GLY A 159 6.91 -9.63 9.57
C GLY A 159 6.79 -10.88 10.43
N VAL A 160 6.31 -10.70 11.65
CA VAL A 160 6.09 -11.79 12.59
C VAL A 160 4.77 -11.63 13.33
N VAL A 161 4.09 -12.76 13.56
CA VAL A 161 2.90 -12.84 14.42
C VAL A 161 2.97 -14.10 15.26
N ASP A 162 2.51 -14.05 16.51
CA ASP A 162 2.31 -15.30 17.26
C ASP A 162 1.08 -16.05 16.72
N ALA A 163 1.19 -17.36 16.52
CA ALA A 163 0.15 -18.17 15.87
C ALA A 163 -1.24 -17.99 16.51
N GLU A 164 -1.32 -17.87 17.84
CA GLU A 164 -2.59 -17.64 18.55
C GLU A 164 -3.19 -16.23 18.34
N ARG A 165 -2.40 -15.30 17.79
CA ARG A 165 -2.80 -13.90 17.51
C ARG A 165 -3.04 -13.62 16.03
N GLN A 166 -2.86 -14.62 15.17
CA GLN A 166 -3.11 -14.48 13.74
C GLN A 166 -4.55 -14.00 13.48
N LEU A 167 -4.71 -12.96 12.66
CA LEU A 167 -6.00 -12.46 12.18
C LEU A 167 -6.40 -13.15 10.87
N GLY A 168 -7.68 -13.11 10.53
CA GLY A 168 -8.17 -13.62 9.27
C GLY A 168 -9.56 -14.24 9.35
N ALA A 169 -9.98 -14.88 8.27
CA ALA A 169 -11.34 -15.43 8.10
C ALA A 169 -11.81 -16.36 9.24
N HIS A 170 -10.89 -17.09 9.88
CA HIS A 170 -11.23 -18.00 10.99
C HIS A 170 -11.74 -17.29 12.25
N ARG A 171 -11.55 -15.96 12.37
CA ARG A 171 -12.01 -15.16 13.50
C ARG A 171 -13.27 -14.35 13.21
N VAL A 172 -13.58 -14.09 11.92
CA VAL A 172 -14.73 -13.28 11.49
C VAL A 172 -16.04 -13.96 11.83
N LYS A 173 -16.99 -13.19 12.34
CA LYS A 173 -18.28 -13.68 12.83
C LYS A 173 -19.45 -12.90 12.22
N SER A 174 -20.60 -13.55 12.16
CA SER A 174 -21.86 -12.86 11.88
C SER A 174 -22.14 -11.81 12.94
N GLY A 175 -22.50 -10.60 12.53
CA GLY A 175 -22.66 -9.44 13.39
C GLY A 175 -21.43 -8.54 13.49
N ASP A 176 -20.26 -8.94 12.99
CA ASP A 176 -19.06 -8.08 12.97
C ASP A 176 -19.35 -6.78 12.21
N VAL A 177 -18.86 -5.68 12.76
CA VAL A 177 -18.97 -4.35 12.17
C VAL A 177 -17.76 -4.07 11.31
N ILE A 178 -17.99 -3.54 10.11
CA ILE A 178 -16.93 -3.14 9.18
C ILE A 178 -16.57 -1.68 9.44
N ILE A 179 -15.37 -1.44 9.92
CA ILE A 179 -14.81 -0.10 10.11
C ILE A 179 -13.91 0.22 8.91
N ALA A 180 -14.30 1.20 8.12
CA ALA A 180 -13.52 1.66 6.98
C ALA A 180 -12.52 2.75 7.40
N MET A 181 -11.31 2.66 6.89
CA MET A 181 -10.25 3.65 6.99
C MET A 181 -10.08 4.32 5.62
N PRO A 182 -10.08 5.67 5.56
CA PRO A 182 -10.06 6.38 4.29
C PRO A 182 -8.77 6.13 3.51
N SER A 183 -8.86 6.10 2.18
CA SER A 183 -7.68 6.16 1.33
C SER A 183 -7.20 7.61 1.17
N SER A 184 -5.92 7.78 0.82
CA SER A 184 -5.32 9.08 0.48
C SER A 184 -5.59 9.50 -0.97
N GLY A 185 -6.28 8.67 -1.75
CA GLY A 185 -6.54 8.80 -3.18
C GLY A 185 -6.53 7.44 -3.87
N PHE A 186 -6.05 7.37 -5.11
CA PHE A 186 -5.99 6.12 -5.88
C PHE A 186 -5.04 5.07 -5.30
N HIS A 187 -4.14 5.46 -4.38
CA HIS A 187 -3.04 4.63 -3.90
C HIS A 187 -2.07 4.27 -5.05
N ALA A 188 -1.71 2.98 -5.20
CA ALA A 188 -0.86 2.50 -6.29
C ALA A 188 -1.62 1.58 -7.26
N ASN A 189 -2.94 1.41 -7.11
CA ASN A 189 -3.73 0.45 -7.88
C ASN A 189 -4.62 1.11 -8.92
N GLY A 190 -4.91 0.38 -10.01
CA GLY A 190 -5.80 0.82 -11.07
C GLY A 190 -5.22 1.91 -12.00
N TYR A 191 -3.92 2.16 -11.95
CA TYR A 191 -3.26 3.21 -12.75
C TYR A 191 -3.25 2.94 -14.25
N SER A 192 -3.38 1.70 -14.68
CA SER A 192 -3.56 1.41 -16.11
C SER A 192 -4.83 2.05 -16.66
N LEU A 193 -5.94 2.04 -15.90
CA LEU A 193 -7.17 2.72 -16.26
C LEU A 193 -7.02 4.24 -16.16
N VAL A 194 -6.43 4.77 -15.09
CA VAL A 194 -6.15 6.21 -14.93
C VAL A 194 -5.35 6.73 -16.12
N ARG A 195 -4.25 6.07 -16.49
CA ARG A 195 -3.40 6.45 -17.63
C ARG A 195 -4.12 6.36 -18.96
N HIS A 196 -4.96 5.34 -19.15
CA HIS A 196 -5.79 5.21 -20.34
C HIS A 196 -6.75 6.42 -20.47
N ILE A 197 -7.42 6.79 -19.38
CA ILE A 197 -8.34 7.95 -19.38
C ILE A 197 -7.58 9.25 -19.65
N ILE A 198 -6.45 9.48 -18.97
CA ILE A 198 -5.58 10.64 -19.21
C ILE A 198 -5.26 10.78 -20.70
N LYS A 199 -4.81 9.67 -21.32
CA LYS A 199 -4.44 9.65 -22.74
C LYS A 199 -5.63 9.92 -23.66
N THR A 200 -6.75 9.26 -23.44
CA THR A 200 -7.92 9.33 -24.33
C THR A 200 -8.68 10.64 -24.19
N ALA A 201 -8.74 11.21 -23.00
CA ALA A 201 -9.36 12.51 -22.74
C ALA A 201 -8.43 13.70 -23.00
N GLY A 202 -7.15 13.47 -23.27
CA GLY A 202 -6.15 14.53 -23.47
C GLY A 202 -5.89 15.36 -22.21
N LEU A 203 -6.05 14.78 -21.01
CA LEU A 203 -5.83 15.47 -19.75
C LEU A 203 -4.32 15.72 -19.55
N SER A 204 -3.93 16.98 -19.38
CA SER A 204 -2.55 17.32 -19.04
C SER A 204 -2.28 17.07 -17.55
N LEU A 205 -1.17 16.44 -17.23
CA LEU A 205 -0.72 16.26 -15.84
C LEU A 205 -0.42 17.59 -15.13
N TYR A 206 -0.14 18.64 -15.90
CA TYR A 206 0.12 20.00 -15.39
C TYR A 206 -1.14 20.86 -15.30
N ALA A 207 -2.30 20.36 -15.77
CA ALA A 207 -3.54 21.11 -15.69
C ALA A 207 -4.04 21.20 -14.25
N ASN A 208 -4.38 22.42 -13.82
CA ASN A 208 -5.16 22.60 -12.61
C ASN A 208 -6.60 22.15 -12.87
N VAL A 209 -7.08 21.26 -12.04
CA VAL A 209 -8.45 20.75 -12.07
C VAL A 209 -9.20 21.36 -10.89
N SER A 210 -10.25 22.14 -11.21
CA SER A 210 -11.02 22.89 -10.20
C SER A 210 -11.57 22.00 -9.09
N GLU A 211 -11.97 20.79 -9.46
CA GLU A 211 -12.49 19.75 -8.55
C GLU A 211 -11.48 19.30 -7.50
N TYR A 212 -10.18 19.33 -7.83
CA TYR A 212 -9.11 18.92 -6.93
C TYR A 212 -8.47 20.09 -6.16
N GLY A 213 -8.52 21.30 -6.73
CA GLY A 213 -7.75 22.45 -6.27
C GLY A 213 -6.23 22.29 -6.41
N LYS A 214 -5.77 21.32 -7.23
CA LYS A 214 -4.37 20.96 -7.49
C LYS A 214 -4.22 20.57 -8.96
N THR A 215 -2.97 20.36 -9.39
CA THR A 215 -2.72 19.76 -10.71
C THR A 215 -3.07 18.27 -10.70
N SER A 216 -3.47 17.74 -11.86
CA SER A 216 -3.75 16.31 -12.02
C SER A 216 -2.54 15.45 -11.61
N GLY A 217 -1.33 15.89 -11.96
CA GLY A 217 -0.11 15.20 -11.59
C GLY A 217 0.11 15.11 -10.08
N GLU A 218 -0.14 16.21 -9.34
CA GLU A 218 -0.04 16.20 -7.87
C GLU A 218 -1.05 15.23 -7.24
N VAL A 219 -2.26 15.16 -7.77
CA VAL A 219 -3.29 14.23 -7.28
C VAL A 219 -2.89 12.79 -7.56
N PHE A 220 -2.46 12.49 -8.79
CA PHE A 220 -2.09 11.12 -9.16
C PHE A 220 -0.76 10.64 -8.56
N LEU A 221 0.09 11.53 -8.05
CA LEU A 221 1.28 11.18 -7.28
C LEU A 221 1.09 11.26 -5.76
N THR A 222 -0.13 11.49 -5.27
CA THR A 222 -0.39 11.39 -3.83
C THR A 222 0.04 10.00 -3.35
N PRO A 223 0.94 9.92 -2.34
CA PRO A 223 1.40 8.63 -1.82
C PRO A 223 0.26 7.82 -1.22
N THR A 224 0.37 6.51 -1.31
CA THR A 224 -0.50 5.57 -0.61
C THR A 224 -0.43 5.79 0.90
N GLU A 225 -1.57 5.80 1.58
CA GLU A 225 -1.64 5.80 3.04
C GLU A 225 -1.04 4.51 3.59
N ILE A 226 -0.28 4.61 4.67
CA ILE A 226 0.32 3.46 5.37
C ILE A 226 -0.44 3.23 6.67
N TYR A 227 -1.18 2.14 6.76
CA TYR A 227 -2.07 1.80 7.88
C TYR A 227 -1.39 1.00 8.99
N THR A 228 -0.17 0.53 8.77
CA THR A 228 0.54 -0.42 9.63
C THR A 228 0.46 -0.07 11.11
N LEU A 229 0.87 1.13 11.51
CA LEU A 229 0.90 1.51 12.93
C LEU A 229 -0.49 1.68 13.54
N ASP A 230 -1.48 2.07 12.74
CA ASP A 230 -2.88 2.18 13.19
C ASP A 230 -3.47 0.79 13.41
N CYS A 231 -3.25 -0.12 12.49
CA CYS A 231 -3.66 -1.52 12.61
C CYS A 231 -2.98 -2.22 13.80
N LEU A 232 -1.67 -2.06 13.99
CA LEU A 232 -0.94 -2.62 15.13
C LEU A 232 -1.44 -2.04 16.47
N ALA A 233 -1.83 -0.77 16.51
CA ALA A 233 -2.43 -0.17 17.70
C ALA A 233 -3.80 -0.80 18.03
N LEU A 234 -4.63 -1.07 17.02
CA LEU A 234 -5.91 -1.79 17.20
C LEU A 234 -5.68 -3.22 17.67
N ILE A 235 -4.75 -3.96 17.04
CA ILE A 235 -4.36 -5.34 17.46
C ILE A 235 -3.98 -5.37 18.94
N LYS A 236 -3.16 -4.40 19.36
CA LYS A 236 -2.70 -4.31 20.75
C LYS A 236 -3.82 -3.97 21.73
N SER A 237 -4.75 -3.09 21.35
CA SER A 237 -5.79 -2.57 22.26
C SER A 237 -7.00 -3.48 22.39
N MET A 238 -7.29 -4.31 21.37
CA MET A 238 -8.49 -5.17 21.34
C MET A 238 -8.25 -6.53 20.68
N PRO A 239 -7.26 -7.31 21.16
CA PRO A 239 -6.75 -8.52 20.48
C PRO A 239 -7.81 -9.62 20.28
N GLU A 240 -8.82 -9.69 21.17
CA GLU A 240 -9.87 -10.71 21.10
C GLU A 240 -11.11 -10.26 20.32
N HIS A 241 -11.23 -8.96 20.05
CA HIS A 241 -12.41 -8.34 19.42
C HIS A 241 -12.14 -7.82 18.01
N LEU A 242 -10.88 -7.78 17.59
CA LEU A 242 -10.47 -7.50 16.23
C LEU A 242 -10.26 -8.84 15.53
N HIS A 243 -10.99 -9.07 14.45
CA HIS A 243 -11.05 -10.38 13.82
C HIS A 243 -10.26 -10.46 12.51
N ALA A 244 -10.32 -9.42 11.68
CA ALA A 244 -9.59 -9.37 10.42
C ALA A 244 -9.36 -7.91 9.98
N PHE A 245 -8.41 -7.75 9.05
CA PHE A 245 -8.30 -6.58 8.19
C PHE A 245 -8.45 -7.00 6.73
N SER A 246 -8.84 -6.06 5.87
CA SER A 246 -8.77 -6.19 4.42
C SER A 246 -8.08 -4.96 3.85
N HIS A 247 -6.92 -5.14 3.25
CA HIS A 247 -6.22 -4.11 2.48
C HIS A 247 -6.87 -3.99 1.09
N ILE A 248 -7.33 -2.80 0.74
CA ILE A 248 -8.08 -2.58 -0.50
C ILE A 248 -7.10 -2.15 -1.61
N THR A 249 -6.75 -3.12 -2.43
CA THR A 249 -5.80 -2.99 -3.55
C THR A 249 -6.50 -3.29 -4.89
N GLY A 250 -5.79 -3.80 -5.88
CA GLY A 250 -6.39 -4.23 -7.15
C GLY A 250 -7.51 -5.26 -6.94
N GLY A 251 -8.60 -5.13 -7.68
CA GLY A 251 -9.84 -5.89 -7.46
C GLY A 251 -10.90 -5.12 -6.65
N GLY A 252 -10.52 -4.00 -6.00
CA GLY A 252 -11.42 -3.14 -5.26
C GLY A 252 -11.93 -3.73 -3.95
N ILE A 253 -12.94 -3.10 -3.37
CA ILE A 253 -13.43 -3.42 -2.02
C ILE A 253 -13.94 -4.87 -1.93
N ALA A 254 -14.80 -5.27 -2.87
CA ALA A 254 -15.49 -6.56 -2.77
C ALA A 254 -14.53 -7.76 -2.90
N GLU A 255 -13.62 -7.74 -3.88
CA GLU A 255 -12.70 -8.86 -4.10
C GLU A 255 -11.68 -9.02 -2.97
N ASN A 256 -11.11 -7.90 -2.48
CA ASN A 256 -10.16 -7.96 -1.37
C ASN A 256 -10.83 -8.37 -0.06
N THR A 257 -12.01 -7.84 0.23
CA THR A 257 -12.78 -8.24 1.41
C THR A 257 -13.14 -9.71 1.39
N ALA A 258 -13.55 -10.26 0.25
CA ALA A 258 -13.90 -11.67 0.11
C ALA A 258 -12.75 -12.63 0.51
N ARG A 259 -11.49 -12.18 0.46
CA ARG A 259 -10.31 -12.98 0.85
C ARG A 259 -10.27 -13.28 2.36
N VAL A 260 -10.87 -12.40 3.17
CA VAL A 260 -10.86 -12.49 4.64
C VAL A 260 -12.22 -12.84 5.24
N ILE A 261 -13.25 -13.08 4.43
CA ILE A 261 -14.58 -13.51 4.88
C ILE A 261 -14.73 -15.03 4.68
N PRO A 262 -15.15 -15.80 5.71
CA PRO A 262 -15.37 -17.23 5.58
C PRO A 262 -16.54 -17.54 4.63
N GLU A 263 -16.57 -18.77 4.10
CA GLU A 263 -17.52 -19.15 3.04
C GLU A 263 -19.00 -19.04 3.41
N HIS A 264 -19.34 -19.19 4.69
CA HIS A 264 -20.72 -19.14 5.18
C HIS A 264 -21.19 -17.72 5.52
N LEU A 265 -20.31 -16.70 5.43
CA LEU A 265 -20.62 -15.31 5.72
C LEU A 265 -20.53 -14.42 4.47
N THR A 266 -21.13 -13.24 4.59
CA THR A 266 -21.01 -12.15 3.62
C THR A 266 -20.77 -10.83 4.32
N ALA A 267 -19.88 -10.01 3.79
CA ALA A 267 -19.65 -8.63 4.20
C ALA A 267 -20.41 -7.68 3.28
N THR A 268 -21.30 -6.87 3.83
CA THR A 268 -22.08 -5.90 3.07
C THR A 268 -21.65 -4.49 3.44
N TYR A 269 -21.14 -3.75 2.46
CA TYR A 269 -20.81 -2.33 2.59
C TYR A 269 -21.99 -1.48 2.15
N ASP A 270 -22.40 -0.50 2.98
CA ASP A 270 -23.43 0.48 2.65
C ASP A 270 -22.80 1.74 2.07
N ARG A 271 -22.91 1.91 0.73
CA ARG A 271 -22.36 3.08 0.00
C ARG A 271 -22.88 4.43 0.54
N SER A 272 -24.04 4.45 1.17
CA SER A 272 -24.63 5.68 1.72
C SER A 272 -23.82 6.25 2.89
N THR A 273 -22.87 5.50 3.44
CA THR A 273 -22.06 5.92 4.59
C THR A 273 -20.87 6.81 4.20
N TRP A 274 -20.47 6.83 2.91
CA TRP A 274 -19.40 7.73 2.44
C TRP A 274 -19.64 8.26 1.03
N SER A 275 -18.93 9.33 0.68
CA SER A 275 -18.89 9.88 -0.67
C SER A 275 -17.62 9.40 -1.40
N LEU A 276 -17.72 9.18 -2.72
CA LEU A 276 -16.53 8.87 -3.52
C LEU A 276 -15.47 9.99 -3.40
N PRO A 277 -14.17 9.68 -3.41
CA PRO A 277 -13.12 10.69 -3.58
C PRO A 277 -13.35 11.50 -4.86
N VAL A 278 -13.11 12.82 -4.80
CA VAL A 278 -13.41 13.74 -5.90
C VAL A 278 -12.66 13.37 -7.17
N GLU A 279 -11.42 12.94 -7.03
CA GLU A 279 -10.56 12.51 -8.12
C GLU A 279 -11.07 11.24 -8.81
N MET A 280 -11.67 10.31 -8.07
CA MET A 280 -12.22 9.07 -8.62
C MET A 280 -13.53 9.35 -9.36
N GLU A 281 -14.41 10.17 -8.77
CA GLU A 281 -15.64 10.62 -9.41
C GLU A 281 -15.35 11.39 -10.71
N PHE A 282 -14.38 12.32 -10.68
CA PHE A 282 -13.95 13.08 -11.84
C PHE A 282 -13.40 12.17 -12.94
N MET A 283 -12.50 11.23 -12.60
CA MET A 283 -11.92 10.32 -13.57
C MET A 283 -12.94 9.33 -14.13
N ALA A 284 -13.85 8.81 -13.30
CA ALA A 284 -14.91 7.93 -13.76
C ALA A 284 -15.83 8.65 -14.76
N LYS A 285 -16.21 9.89 -14.47
CA LYS A 285 -17.03 10.72 -15.35
C LYS A 285 -16.28 11.04 -16.66
N MET A 286 -15.02 11.45 -16.58
CA MET A 286 -14.19 11.79 -17.74
C MET A 286 -13.98 10.60 -18.66
N GLY A 287 -13.74 9.42 -18.10
CA GLY A 287 -13.53 8.16 -18.85
C GLY A 287 -14.81 7.42 -19.22
N GLY A 288 -15.98 7.89 -18.78
CA GLY A 288 -17.24 7.15 -18.95
C GLY A 288 -17.21 5.76 -18.29
N VAL A 289 -16.50 5.63 -17.16
CA VAL A 289 -16.29 4.34 -16.49
C VAL A 289 -17.57 3.92 -15.76
N PRO A 290 -18.14 2.74 -16.09
CA PRO A 290 -19.28 2.21 -15.35
C PRO A 290 -18.94 2.00 -13.86
N GLN A 291 -19.92 2.21 -12.96
CA GLN A 291 -19.71 2.06 -11.52
C GLN A 291 -19.14 0.69 -11.15
N ALA A 292 -19.63 -0.38 -11.75
CA ALA A 292 -19.15 -1.74 -11.48
C ALA A 292 -17.67 -1.92 -11.83
N ASP A 293 -17.20 -1.32 -12.95
CA ASP A 293 -15.80 -1.40 -13.36
C ASP A 293 -14.91 -0.51 -12.47
N MET A 294 -15.41 0.66 -12.06
CA MET A 294 -14.75 1.54 -11.10
C MET A 294 -14.52 0.82 -9.77
N GLU A 295 -15.53 0.17 -9.22
CA GLU A 295 -15.49 -0.54 -7.93
C GLU A 295 -14.60 -1.80 -7.95
N ARG A 296 -14.35 -2.38 -9.13
CA ARG A 296 -13.42 -3.50 -9.31
C ARG A 296 -11.99 -3.05 -9.58
N THR A 297 -11.80 -1.76 -9.90
CA THR A 297 -10.48 -1.24 -10.30
C THR A 297 -9.86 -0.37 -9.22
N TRP A 298 -10.67 0.45 -8.55
CA TRP A 298 -10.22 1.43 -7.57
C TRP A 298 -10.74 1.13 -6.17
N ASN A 299 -10.08 1.70 -5.17
CA ASN A 299 -10.43 1.55 -3.75
C ASN A 299 -11.70 2.32 -3.33
N CYS A 300 -12.25 3.18 -4.19
CA CYS A 300 -13.46 3.98 -3.97
C CYS A 300 -13.48 4.76 -2.65
N GLY A 301 -12.31 5.11 -2.11
CA GLY A 301 -12.16 5.91 -0.89
C GLY A 301 -11.89 5.11 0.37
N ILE A 302 -11.84 3.77 0.30
CA ILE A 302 -11.49 2.90 1.43
C ILE A 302 -10.15 2.22 1.12
N GLY A 303 -9.12 2.49 1.94
CA GLY A 303 -7.83 1.83 1.74
C GLY A 303 -7.63 0.60 2.62
N MET A 304 -8.23 0.61 3.82
CA MET A 304 -8.20 -0.53 4.75
C MET A 304 -9.56 -0.69 5.42
N SER A 305 -9.99 -1.92 5.64
CA SER A 305 -11.18 -2.24 6.44
C SER A 305 -10.82 -3.12 7.62
N ALA A 306 -11.34 -2.80 8.82
CA ALA A 306 -11.22 -3.63 10.01
C ALA A 306 -12.57 -4.30 10.32
N PHE A 307 -12.54 -5.58 10.67
CA PHE A 307 -13.70 -6.37 11.07
C PHE A 307 -13.64 -6.59 12.57
N VAL A 308 -14.58 -5.99 13.30
CA VAL A 308 -14.56 -5.95 14.76
C VAL A 308 -15.88 -6.41 15.36
N ASP A 309 -15.80 -7.00 16.55
CA ASP A 309 -16.98 -7.27 17.38
C ASP A 309 -17.77 -5.96 17.60
N PRO A 310 -19.10 -5.95 17.47
CA PRO A 310 -19.90 -4.74 17.61
C PRO A 310 -19.74 -4.03 18.96
N SER A 311 -19.39 -4.73 20.03
CA SER A 311 -19.16 -4.15 21.35
C SER A 311 -17.97 -3.20 21.42
N VAL A 312 -17.03 -3.31 20.48
CA VAL A 312 -15.82 -2.45 20.42
C VAL A 312 -15.82 -1.46 19.25
N ALA A 313 -16.88 -1.40 18.44
CA ALA A 313 -16.92 -0.53 17.26
C ALA A 313 -16.64 0.95 17.61
N ASP A 314 -17.28 1.50 18.64
CA ASP A 314 -17.05 2.87 19.11
C ASP A 314 -15.63 3.07 19.68
N LEU A 315 -15.07 2.07 20.34
CA LEU A 315 -13.71 2.13 20.84
C LEU A 315 -12.71 2.15 19.66
N THR A 316 -12.96 1.35 18.64
CA THR A 316 -12.15 1.33 17.40
C THR A 316 -12.15 2.69 16.74
N LEU A 317 -13.32 3.31 16.54
CA LEU A 317 -13.43 4.64 15.94
C LEU A 317 -12.69 5.70 16.76
N ARG A 318 -12.85 5.70 18.10
CA ARG A 318 -12.12 6.64 18.98
C ARG A 318 -10.61 6.41 18.94
N SER A 319 -10.16 5.16 18.90
CA SER A 319 -8.73 4.83 18.82
C SER A 319 -8.11 5.35 17.52
N LEU A 320 -8.79 5.17 16.40
CA LEU A 320 -8.34 5.68 15.10
C LEU A 320 -8.39 7.22 15.05
N ALA A 321 -9.45 7.84 15.57
CA ALA A 321 -9.59 9.30 15.65
C ALA A 321 -8.48 9.94 16.49
N ALA A 322 -8.10 9.33 17.60
CA ALA A 322 -6.99 9.79 18.45
C ALA A 322 -5.64 9.76 17.73
N ARG A 323 -5.52 8.97 16.66
CA ARG A 323 -4.35 8.88 15.79
C ARG A 323 -4.47 9.74 14.52
N GLY A 324 -5.57 10.51 14.40
CA GLY A 324 -5.81 11.43 13.28
C GLY A 324 -6.59 10.81 12.11
N MET A 325 -6.97 9.54 12.20
CA MET A 325 -7.67 8.83 11.12
C MET A 325 -9.18 8.99 11.23
N LYS A 326 -9.81 9.45 10.15
CA LYS A 326 -11.27 9.66 10.06
C LYS A 326 -11.98 8.38 9.59
N ALA A 327 -11.96 7.35 10.42
CA ALA A 327 -12.64 6.09 10.14
C ALA A 327 -14.15 6.18 10.40
N TRP A 328 -14.94 5.29 9.79
CA TRP A 328 -16.39 5.21 9.96
C TRP A 328 -16.90 3.77 9.87
N VAL A 329 -18.13 3.54 10.34
CA VAL A 329 -18.85 2.28 10.13
C VAL A 329 -19.32 2.25 8.68
N ALA A 330 -18.80 1.31 7.88
CA ALA A 330 -19.12 1.18 6.48
C ALA A 330 -20.06 0.02 6.15
N GLY A 331 -20.29 -0.90 7.11
CA GLY A 331 -21.10 -2.08 6.83
C GLY A 331 -21.09 -3.09 7.97
N VAL A 332 -21.57 -4.29 7.66
CA VAL A 332 -21.73 -5.38 8.61
C VAL A 332 -21.49 -6.74 7.93
N VAL A 333 -21.08 -7.72 8.72
CA VAL A 333 -20.98 -9.13 8.31
C VAL A 333 -22.25 -9.87 8.74
N SER A 334 -22.82 -10.67 7.86
CA SER A 334 -24.02 -11.48 8.12
C SER A 334 -23.88 -12.90 7.57
N GLU A 335 -24.84 -13.78 7.90
CA GLU A 335 -24.94 -15.09 7.27
C GLU A 335 -25.12 -14.94 5.74
N ARG A 336 -24.39 -15.73 4.97
CA ARG A 336 -24.48 -15.70 3.52
C ARG A 336 -25.64 -16.58 3.03
N GLU A 337 -26.54 -15.99 2.28
CA GLU A 337 -27.68 -16.69 1.71
C GLU A 337 -27.33 -17.29 0.34
N GLY A 338 -27.48 -18.59 0.21
CA GLY A 338 -27.33 -19.31 -1.06
C GLY A 338 -25.96 -19.10 -1.72
N SER A 339 -25.98 -18.65 -2.98
CA SER A 339 -24.78 -18.37 -3.79
C SER A 339 -24.35 -16.91 -3.81
N ASN A 340 -24.85 -16.08 -2.90
CA ASN A 340 -24.46 -14.67 -2.81
C ASN A 340 -22.94 -14.54 -2.68
N PRO A 341 -22.31 -13.46 -3.20
CA PRO A 341 -20.88 -13.25 -3.03
C PRO A 341 -20.51 -13.07 -1.55
N ARG A 342 -19.26 -13.38 -1.20
CA ARG A 342 -18.75 -13.19 0.17
C ARG A 342 -18.54 -11.72 0.55
N SER A 343 -18.61 -10.81 -0.41
CA SER A 343 -18.62 -9.37 -0.15
C SER A 343 -19.39 -8.64 -1.24
N THR A 344 -20.20 -7.66 -0.83
CA THR A 344 -21.02 -6.81 -1.72
C THR A 344 -20.98 -5.35 -1.28
N LEU A 345 -21.29 -4.47 -2.23
CA LEU A 345 -21.57 -3.05 -1.94
C LEU A 345 -23.03 -2.77 -2.32
N GLU A 346 -23.81 -2.19 -1.39
CA GLU A 346 -25.23 -1.91 -1.58
C GLU A 346 -25.54 -0.41 -1.45
N GLY A 347 -26.73 0.00 -1.94
CA GLY A 347 -27.16 1.39 -1.92
C GLY A 347 -26.42 2.27 -2.95
N ALA A 348 -26.50 3.58 -2.77
CA ALA A 348 -25.83 4.60 -3.59
C ALA A 348 -24.85 5.40 -2.73
N TYR A 349 -23.75 5.84 -3.34
CA TYR A 349 -22.79 6.72 -2.65
C TYR A 349 -23.46 8.00 -2.16
N LYS A 350 -23.04 8.44 -0.97
CA LYS A 350 -23.53 9.69 -0.39
C LYS A 350 -23.15 10.85 -1.31
N ALA A 351 -24.13 11.69 -1.64
CA ALA A 351 -23.87 12.94 -2.33
C ALA A 351 -22.97 13.85 -1.48
N ARG A 352 -22.10 14.62 -2.14
CA ARG A 352 -21.27 15.64 -1.47
C ARG A 352 -22.06 16.88 -1.14
#